data_a00fd217aef114f4f609d22a50571a49
#
_entry.id   a00fd217aef114f4f609d22a50571a49
#
_cell.length_a   1.000
_cell.length_b   1.000
_cell.length_c   1.000
_cell.angle_alpha   90.00
_cell.angle_beta   90.00
_cell.angle_gamma   90.00
#
_symmetry.space_group_name_H-M   'P 1'
#
loop_
_entity.id
_entity.type
_entity.pdbx_description
1 polymer ?
#
loop_
_entity_poly.entity_id
_entity_poly.type
_entity_poly.pdbx_seq_one_letter_code
_entity_poly.pdbx_strand_id
1 'polypeptide(L)'
;MFAALLLAGCATMTAAPGAATAAGAARVAGTVAYRERIALPPGAVIKVQLVDVSRADAPAVVIGEQVIDAAGRQVPIPFDIAYDPARIDPRMTYAVQARIEEDGRLLFINDTRHPVLTRNAPAHVDMVLKAVGATPR
;
A
#
# COMPACT_ATOMS: atom_id res chain seq x y z
N MET A 1 -23.09 65.48 5.31
CA MET A 1 -23.71 64.54 4.39
C MET A 1 -22.61 63.69 3.73
N PHE A 2 -22.17 62.68 4.40
CA PHE A 2 -21.19 61.76 3.86
C PHE A 2 -21.66 60.34 4.14
N ALA A 3 -21.94 59.62 3.10
CA ALA A 3 -22.20 58.20 3.17
C ALA A 3 -20.87 57.50 3.20
N ALA A 4 -20.52 56.91 4.31
CA ALA A 4 -19.38 56.05 4.40
C ALA A 4 -19.79 54.68 3.87
N LEU A 5 -19.23 54.28 2.75
CA LEU A 5 -19.40 52.97 2.18
C LEU A 5 -18.40 52.04 2.84
N LEU A 6 -18.83 51.25 3.72
CA LEU A 6 -18.03 50.18 4.29
C LEU A 6 -18.10 48.99 3.39
N LEU A 7 -17.04 48.79 2.64
CA LEU A 7 -16.81 47.55 1.91
C LEU A 7 -16.34 46.51 2.91
N ALA A 8 -17.23 45.64 3.32
CA ALA A 8 -16.88 44.41 4.02
C ALA A 8 -16.28 43.45 3.00
N GLY A 9 -14.99 43.35 2.98
CA GLY A 9 -14.31 42.29 2.23
C GLY A 9 -14.57 40.95 2.88
N CYS A 10 -15.44 40.18 2.29
CA CYS A 10 -15.52 38.76 2.63
C CYS A 10 -14.27 38.06 2.10
N ALA A 11 -13.31 37.85 2.98
CA ALA A 11 -12.25 36.93 2.68
C ALA A 11 -12.84 35.52 2.73
N THR A 12 -13.13 34.99 1.57
CA THR A 12 -13.47 33.58 1.45
C THR A 12 -12.21 32.76 1.64
N MET A 13 -12.03 32.24 2.83
CA MET A 13 -11.00 31.24 3.05
C MET A 13 -11.44 29.96 2.37
N THR A 14 -10.85 29.69 1.23
CA THR A 14 -11.00 28.42 0.55
C THR A 14 -10.11 27.42 1.26
N ALA A 15 -10.70 26.55 2.06
CA ALA A 15 -9.98 25.42 2.61
C ALA A 15 -9.53 24.54 1.44
N ALA A 16 -8.24 24.26 1.34
CA ALA A 16 -7.73 23.39 0.30
C ALA A 16 -8.26 21.96 0.52
N PRO A 17 -9.04 21.41 -0.43
CA PRO A 17 -9.45 20.03 -0.34
C PRO A 17 -8.23 19.12 -0.55
N GLY A 18 -8.11 18.06 0.21
CA GLY A 18 -7.05 17.08 0.03
C GLY A 18 -6.02 17.02 1.14
N ALA A 19 -6.00 17.98 2.02
CA ALA A 19 -5.21 17.87 3.23
C ALA A 19 -5.95 17.09 4.33
N ALA A 20 -7.15 16.65 4.05
CA ALA A 20 -7.88 15.79 4.94
C ALA A 20 -7.42 14.35 4.76
N THR A 21 -6.16 14.12 4.93
CA THR A 21 -5.76 12.82 5.41
C THR A 21 -6.52 12.62 6.70
N ALA A 22 -7.38 11.64 6.71
CA ALA A 22 -8.13 11.34 7.90
C ALA A 22 -7.17 11.33 9.08
N ALA A 23 -7.38 12.25 9.99
CA ALA A 23 -6.60 12.27 11.21
C ALA A 23 -6.73 10.91 11.86
N GLY A 24 -5.61 10.20 12.01
CA GLY A 24 -5.59 8.83 12.51
C GLY A 24 -5.44 7.76 11.45
N ALA A 25 -5.48 8.11 10.16
CA ALA A 25 -5.15 7.14 9.12
C ALA A 25 -3.65 6.89 9.10
N ALA A 26 -3.26 5.68 9.45
CA ALA A 26 -1.87 5.25 9.34
C ALA A 26 -1.67 4.54 7.99
N ARG A 27 -0.43 4.51 7.54
CA ARG A 27 -0.11 3.93 6.24
C ARG A 27 1.16 3.11 6.30
N VAL A 28 1.17 2.04 5.52
CA VAL A 28 2.38 1.27 5.21
C VAL A 28 2.67 1.49 3.74
N ALA A 29 3.87 1.92 3.45
CA ALA A 29 4.29 2.25 2.11
C ALA A 29 5.56 1.50 1.71
N GLY A 30 5.89 1.54 0.44
CA GLY A 30 7.11 0.94 -0.07
C GLY A 30 7.04 0.72 -1.56
N THR A 31 7.84 -0.22 -2.03
CA THR A 31 7.87 -0.58 -3.45
C THR A 31 7.80 -2.09 -3.64
N VAL A 32 7.30 -2.48 -4.81
CA VAL A 32 7.26 -3.86 -5.26
C VAL A 32 8.13 -3.96 -6.51
N ALA A 33 9.07 -4.89 -6.51
CA ALA A 33 9.97 -5.11 -7.63
C ALA A 33 10.24 -6.60 -7.80
N TYR A 34 10.88 -6.97 -8.87
CA TYR A 34 11.43 -8.31 -9.09
C TYR A 34 12.77 -8.17 -9.81
N ARG A 35 13.58 -9.22 -9.76
CA ARG A 35 14.93 -9.20 -10.34
C ARG A 35 14.98 -9.71 -11.77
N GLU A 36 13.94 -10.38 -12.20
CA GLU A 36 13.84 -10.89 -13.56
C GLU A 36 13.84 -9.72 -14.56
N ARG A 37 14.59 -9.89 -15.64
CA ARG A 37 14.72 -8.85 -16.68
C ARG A 37 13.61 -8.98 -17.70
N ILE A 38 12.39 -8.92 -17.23
CA ILE A 38 11.21 -8.98 -18.09
C ILE A 38 10.32 -7.77 -17.82
N ALA A 39 9.67 -7.31 -18.87
CA ALA A 39 8.70 -6.24 -18.72
C ALA A 39 7.44 -6.76 -18.01
N LEU A 40 6.86 -5.92 -17.17
CA LEU A 40 5.59 -6.22 -16.56
C LEU A 40 4.49 -6.11 -17.61
N PRO A 41 3.65 -7.15 -17.79
CA PRO A 41 2.56 -7.09 -18.77
C PRO A 41 1.61 -5.93 -18.49
N PRO A 42 1.06 -5.28 -19.52
CA PRO A 42 0.16 -4.14 -19.29
C PRO A 42 -1.14 -4.52 -18.59
N GLY A 43 -1.57 -5.78 -18.66
CA GLY A 43 -2.74 -6.27 -17.94
C GLY A 43 -2.43 -6.80 -16.54
N ALA A 44 -1.21 -6.63 -16.06
CA ALA A 44 -0.83 -7.12 -14.74
C ALA A 44 -1.48 -6.31 -13.63
N VAL A 45 -1.86 -7.00 -12.57
CA VAL A 45 -2.43 -6.39 -11.36
C VAL A 45 -1.55 -6.75 -10.19
N ILE A 46 -1.14 -5.75 -9.44
CA ILE A 46 -0.33 -5.90 -8.25
C ILE A 46 -1.26 -5.80 -7.04
N LYS A 47 -1.32 -6.85 -6.23
CA LYS A 47 -2.06 -6.85 -4.98
C LYS A 47 -1.08 -6.82 -3.83
N VAL A 48 -1.18 -5.80 -2.99
CA VAL A 48 -0.36 -5.65 -1.80
C VAL A 48 -1.28 -5.67 -0.59
N GLN A 49 -0.95 -6.50 0.39
CA GLN A 49 -1.79 -6.69 1.57
C GLN A 49 -0.98 -6.52 2.84
N LEU A 50 -1.57 -5.80 3.80
CA LEU A 50 -1.11 -5.77 5.18
C LEU A 50 -1.90 -6.83 5.94
N VAL A 51 -1.21 -7.80 6.52
CA VAL A 51 -1.84 -8.96 7.15
C VAL A 51 -1.31 -9.19 8.56
N ASP A 52 -2.17 -9.72 9.41
CA ASP A 52 -1.79 -10.25 10.71
C ASP A 52 -1.33 -11.69 10.54
N VAL A 53 -0.08 -11.95 10.85
CA VAL A 53 0.55 -13.27 10.71
C VAL A 53 0.92 -13.89 12.07
N SER A 54 0.27 -13.45 13.12
CA SER A 54 0.57 -13.88 14.48
C SER A 54 0.32 -15.36 14.72
N ARG A 55 -0.61 -15.94 13.98
CA ARG A 55 -0.95 -17.36 14.09
C ARG A 55 -0.32 -18.13 12.94
N ALA A 56 0.60 -19.02 13.27
CA ALA A 56 1.30 -19.82 12.27
C ALA A 56 0.42 -20.88 11.63
N ASP A 57 -0.61 -21.34 12.33
CA ASP A 57 -1.48 -22.45 11.93
C ASP A 57 -2.85 -21.98 11.42
N ALA A 58 -3.03 -20.69 11.20
CA ALA A 58 -4.28 -20.13 10.73
C ALA A 58 -4.01 -19.20 9.54
N PRO A 59 -5.01 -19.00 8.67
CA PRO A 59 -4.88 -18.02 7.59
C PRO A 59 -4.61 -16.62 8.14
N ALA A 60 -3.78 -15.87 7.43
CA ALA A 60 -3.50 -14.47 7.79
C ALA A 60 -4.76 -13.63 7.64
N VAL A 61 -4.98 -12.73 8.58
CA VAL A 61 -6.11 -11.81 8.54
C VAL A 61 -5.68 -10.54 7.82
N VAL A 62 -6.41 -10.16 6.78
CA VAL A 62 -6.12 -8.95 6.01
C VAL A 62 -6.57 -7.73 6.80
N ILE A 63 -5.64 -6.83 7.09
CA ILE A 63 -5.88 -5.56 7.78
C ILE A 63 -6.09 -4.44 6.78
N GLY A 64 -5.36 -4.46 5.67
CA GLY A 64 -5.47 -3.49 4.60
C GLY A 64 -4.99 -4.07 3.29
N GLU A 65 -5.44 -3.49 2.19
CA GLU A 65 -5.10 -3.97 0.86
C GLU A 65 -5.04 -2.80 -0.11
N GLN A 66 -4.11 -2.89 -1.06
CA GLN A 66 -4.11 -2.02 -2.22
C GLN A 66 -3.99 -2.86 -3.48
N VAL A 67 -4.83 -2.58 -4.46
CA VAL A 67 -4.78 -3.19 -5.78
C VAL A 67 -4.32 -2.13 -6.77
N ILE A 68 -3.27 -2.43 -7.52
CA ILE A 68 -2.64 -1.49 -8.46
C ILE A 68 -2.65 -2.12 -9.85
N ASP A 69 -3.26 -1.43 -10.81
CA ASP A 69 -3.13 -1.82 -12.21
C ASP A 69 -1.78 -1.35 -12.74
N ALA A 70 -1.04 -2.26 -13.36
CA ALA A 70 0.26 -1.92 -13.93
C ALA A 70 0.13 -0.87 -15.03
N ALA A 71 -0.83 -1.05 -15.93
CA ALA A 71 -1.15 -0.06 -16.98
C ALA A 71 0.09 0.43 -17.72
N GLY A 72 0.99 -0.48 -18.04
CA GLY A 72 2.24 -0.15 -18.72
C GLY A 72 3.38 0.32 -17.82
N ARG A 73 3.15 0.45 -16.51
CA ARG A 73 4.23 0.80 -15.59
C ARG A 73 5.16 -0.38 -15.38
N GLN A 74 6.39 -0.06 -15.07
CA GLN A 74 7.42 -1.06 -14.80
C GLN A 74 7.88 -0.95 -13.34
N VAL A 75 8.45 -2.04 -12.84
CA VAL A 75 8.98 -2.06 -11.47
C VAL A 75 10.19 -1.12 -11.34
N PRO A 76 10.45 -0.53 -10.18
CA PRO A 76 9.69 -0.70 -8.94
C PRO A 76 8.36 0.05 -8.96
N ILE A 77 7.32 -0.58 -8.40
CA ILE A 77 6.00 0.03 -8.34
C ILE A 77 5.73 0.44 -6.90
N PRO A 78 5.47 1.73 -6.64
CA PRO A 78 5.17 2.18 -5.28
C PRO A 78 3.80 1.71 -4.83
N PHE A 79 3.68 1.37 -3.56
CA PHE A 79 2.42 1.06 -2.92
C PHE A 79 2.24 1.86 -1.64
N ASP A 80 1.00 2.00 -1.22
CA ASP A 80 0.63 2.74 -0.03
C ASP A 80 -0.67 2.14 0.50
N ILE A 81 -0.60 1.43 1.62
CA ILE A 81 -1.75 0.77 2.22
C ILE A 81 -2.21 1.58 3.42
N ALA A 82 -3.43 2.10 3.34
CA ALA A 82 -4.07 2.73 4.49
C ALA A 82 -4.68 1.65 5.38
N TYR A 83 -4.54 1.80 6.68
CA TYR A 83 -5.13 0.89 7.66
C TYR A 83 -5.64 1.67 8.87
N ASP A 84 -6.54 1.04 9.62
CA ASP A 84 -7.05 1.59 10.86
C ASP A 84 -6.07 1.25 12.00
N PRO A 85 -5.44 2.26 12.63
CA PRO A 85 -4.52 2.02 13.74
C PRO A 85 -5.16 1.29 14.92
N ALA A 86 -6.47 1.41 15.09
CA ALA A 86 -7.19 0.74 16.17
C ALA A 86 -7.20 -0.79 15.99
N ARG A 87 -6.94 -1.28 14.77
CA ARG A 87 -6.86 -2.70 14.49
C ARG A 87 -5.47 -3.30 14.76
N ILE A 88 -4.51 -2.46 15.08
CA ILE A 88 -3.13 -2.88 15.32
C ILE A 88 -2.93 -3.10 16.82
N ASP A 89 -2.55 -4.32 17.19
CA ASP A 89 -2.20 -4.70 18.54
C ASP A 89 -0.68 -4.84 18.63
N PRO A 90 0.00 -4.09 19.51
CA PRO A 90 1.46 -4.18 19.61
C PRO A 90 2.00 -5.55 20.01
N ARG A 91 1.15 -6.43 20.51
CA ARG A 91 1.53 -7.82 20.83
C ARG A 91 1.51 -8.75 19.62
N MET A 92 0.87 -8.33 18.54
CA MET A 92 0.71 -9.13 17.33
C MET A 92 1.81 -8.84 16.33
N THR A 93 1.95 -9.72 15.36
CA THR A 93 2.92 -9.57 14.28
C THR A 93 2.20 -9.31 12.98
N TYR A 94 2.61 -8.25 12.30
CA TYR A 94 2.05 -7.86 11.01
C TYR A 94 3.11 -7.93 9.94
N ALA A 95 2.69 -8.22 8.73
CA ALA A 95 3.58 -8.29 7.60
C ALA A 95 2.88 -7.77 6.34
N VAL A 96 3.67 -7.34 5.38
CA VAL A 96 3.19 -6.99 4.05
C VAL A 96 3.51 -8.14 3.11
N GLN A 97 2.53 -8.52 2.32
CA GLN A 97 2.72 -9.48 1.24
C GLN A 97 2.20 -8.89 -0.06
N ALA A 98 2.80 -9.31 -1.14
CA ALA A 98 2.43 -8.82 -2.46
C ALA A 98 2.44 -9.95 -3.47
N ARG A 99 1.62 -9.79 -4.49
CA ARG A 99 1.60 -10.69 -5.63
C ARG A 99 1.25 -9.92 -6.89
N ILE A 100 1.72 -10.42 -8.01
CA ILE A 100 1.41 -9.88 -9.32
C ILE A 100 0.68 -10.96 -10.10
N GLU A 101 -0.49 -10.60 -10.61
CA GLU A 101 -1.34 -11.50 -11.39
C GLU A 101 -1.66 -10.87 -12.74
N GLU A 102 -1.92 -11.71 -13.72
CA GLU A 102 -2.45 -11.30 -15.02
C GLU A 102 -3.53 -12.30 -15.42
N ASP A 103 -4.74 -11.79 -15.69
CA ASP A 103 -5.89 -12.61 -16.07
C ASP A 103 -6.15 -13.78 -15.11
N GLY A 104 -5.99 -13.53 -13.80
CA GLY A 104 -6.16 -14.56 -12.78
C GLY A 104 -4.99 -15.51 -12.62
N ARG A 105 -3.92 -15.34 -13.42
CA ARG A 105 -2.73 -16.16 -13.31
C ARG A 105 -1.70 -15.45 -12.41
N LEU A 106 -1.23 -16.15 -11.41
CA LEU A 106 -0.18 -15.65 -10.54
C LEU A 106 1.18 -15.67 -11.26
N LEU A 107 1.81 -14.51 -11.36
CA LEU A 107 3.12 -14.34 -12.01
C LEU A 107 4.26 -14.23 -11.01
N PHE A 108 4.08 -13.45 -9.96
CA PHE A 108 5.09 -13.20 -8.94
C PHE A 108 4.46 -13.20 -7.56
N ILE A 109 5.25 -13.61 -6.57
CA ILE A 109 4.85 -13.58 -5.17
C ILE A 109 6.08 -13.31 -4.30
N ASN A 110 5.88 -12.72 -3.13
CA ASN A 110 6.96 -12.61 -2.16
C ASN A 110 7.15 -13.95 -1.43
N ASP A 111 8.38 -14.36 -1.31
CA ASP A 111 8.75 -15.58 -0.58
C ASP A 111 9.38 -15.27 0.79
N THR A 112 9.60 -14.01 1.06
CA THR A 112 10.20 -13.53 2.29
C THR A 112 9.17 -12.75 3.09
N ARG A 113 9.15 -12.98 4.41
CA ARG A 113 8.29 -12.22 5.29
C ARG A 113 8.85 -10.81 5.48
N HIS A 114 8.00 -9.82 5.32
CA HIS A 114 8.34 -8.42 5.53
C HIS A 114 7.57 -7.89 6.74
N PRO A 115 8.09 -8.02 7.95
CA PRO A 115 7.40 -7.53 9.14
C PRO A 115 7.33 -6.01 9.15
N VAL A 116 6.21 -5.49 9.65
CA VAL A 116 5.95 -4.05 9.72
C VAL A 116 5.22 -3.71 11.01
N LEU A 117 5.27 -2.46 11.39
CA LEU A 117 4.44 -1.79 12.41
C LEU A 117 4.70 -2.16 13.86
N THR A 118 4.98 -3.42 14.18
CA THR A 118 5.16 -3.87 15.56
C THR A 118 6.55 -4.45 15.76
N ARG A 119 6.96 -4.56 17.01
CA ARG A 119 8.26 -5.13 17.40
C ARG A 119 9.43 -4.39 16.75
N ASN A 120 9.37 -3.05 16.73
CA ASN A 120 10.38 -2.17 16.14
C ASN A 120 10.51 -2.29 14.62
N ALA A 121 9.55 -2.91 13.95
CA ALA A 121 9.54 -2.99 12.50
C ALA A 121 9.09 -1.67 11.87
N PRO A 122 9.63 -1.31 10.70
CA PRO A 122 9.28 -0.05 10.05
C PRO A 122 7.89 -0.09 9.41
N ALA A 123 7.40 1.07 9.04
CA ALA A 123 6.18 1.22 8.23
C ALA A 123 6.50 1.36 6.74
N HIS A 124 7.72 1.05 6.34
CA HIS A 124 8.17 1.11 4.96
C HIS A 124 8.85 -0.19 4.58
N VAL A 125 8.50 -0.74 3.42
CA VAL A 125 9.05 -2.01 2.94
C VAL A 125 9.27 -1.95 1.45
N ASP A 126 10.49 -2.27 1.02
CA ASP A 126 10.80 -2.49 -0.38
C ASP A 126 10.87 -4.01 -0.62
N MET A 127 9.91 -4.52 -1.37
CA MET A 127 9.79 -5.95 -1.59
C MET A 127 10.36 -6.37 -2.94
N VAL A 128 11.04 -7.51 -2.93
CA VAL A 128 11.49 -8.17 -4.16
C VAL A 128 10.72 -9.47 -4.28
N LEU A 129 9.91 -9.57 -5.32
CA LEU A 129 9.10 -10.75 -5.59
C LEU A 129 9.86 -11.76 -6.42
N LYS A 130 9.39 -12.99 -6.40
CA LYS A 130 9.94 -14.07 -7.22
C LYS A 130 8.90 -14.61 -8.18
N ALA A 131 9.35 -14.98 -9.36
CA ALA A 131 8.49 -15.59 -10.35
C ALA A 131 7.93 -16.92 -9.86
N VAL A 132 6.64 -17.12 -10.11
CA VAL A 132 5.93 -18.35 -9.80
C VAL A 132 5.68 -19.11 -11.08
N GLY A 133 5.75 -20.44 -11.02
CA GLY A 133 5.45 -21.27 -12.18
C GLY A 133 6.59 -21.39 -13.18
N ALA A 134 7.73 -20.75 -12.93
CA ALA A 134 8.95 -21.09 -13.60
C ALA A 134 9.33 -22.48 -13.10
N THR A 135 8.94 -23.50 -13.83
CA THR A 135 9.35 -24.85 -13.51
C THR A 135 10.86 -24.91 -13.73
N PRO A 136 11.65 -25.05 -12.68
CA PRO A 136 13.07 -25.27 -12.89
C PRO A 136 13.24 -26.57 -13.62
N ARG A 137 13.98 -26.52 -14.63
CA ARG A 137 14.34 -27.72 -15.37
C ARG A 137 15.80 -28.02 -15.19
#